data_60b05b90738b1e2d6eb574e16ee30033
#
_entry.id   60b05b90738b1e2d6eb574e16ee30033
#
_cell.length_a   1.000
_cell.length_b   1.000
_cell.length_c   1.000
_cell.angle_alpha   90.00
_cell.angle_beta   90.00
_cell.angle_gamma   90.00
#
_symmetry.space_group_name_H-M   'P 1'
#
loop_
_entity.id
_entity.type
_entity.pdbx_description
1 polymer ?
#
loop_
_entity_poly.entity_id
_entity_poly.type
_entity_poly.pdbx_seq_one_letter_code
_entity_poly.pdbx_strand_id
1 'polypeptide(L)'
;MDEKIPLTEAEWHIISCLWRRQPRTIMQLTRDLHDETGWTKYTVIALLKRMQAKGTVRLEAEGRATNVYAQVSRERACTEQTHTLLNRLFDGKVSALVCNMVDRQELSSEELDELSAIIARAKEEQREGER
;
A
#
# COMPACT_ATOMS: atom_id res chain seq x y z
N MET A 1 -0.55 18.94 -8.18
CA MET A 1 -0.52 17.84 -9.16
C MET A 1 -0.12 16.54 -8.46
N ASP A 2 -1.03 15.60 -8.46
CA ASP A 2 -0.79 14.35 -7.75
C ASP A 2 -0.01 13.39 -8.63
N GLU A 3 1.29 13.31 -8.35
CA GLU A 3 2.12 12.34 -9.02
C GLU A 3 1.82 10.95 -8.47
N LYS A 4 1.82 9.97 -9.36
CA LYS A 4 1.66 8.59 -8.96
C LYS A 4 2.82 8.15 -8.09
N ILE A 5 2.54 7.40 -7.05
CA ILE A 5 3.57 6.83 -6.21
C ILE A 5 4.10 5.57 -6.90
N PRO A 6 5.34 5.60 -7.43
CA PRO A 6 5.87 4.50 -8.23
C PRO A 6 6.47 3.41 -7.37
N LEU A 7 5.62 2.55 -6.80
CA LEU A 7 6.06 1.42 -5.98
C LEU A 7 5.93 0.12 -6.75
N THR A 8 7.04 -0.57 -6.94
CA THR A 8 7.04 -1.93 -7.50
C THR A 8 6.61 -2.92 -6.41
N GLU A 9 6.29 -4.15 -6.80
CA GLU A 9 5.92 -5.19 -5.85
C GLU A 9 7.02 -5.41 -4.81
N ALA A 10 8.27 -5.45 -5.24
CA ALA A 10 9.40 -5.61 -4.33
C ALA A 10 9.50 -4.44 -3.34
N GLU A 11 9.36 -3.22 -3.85
CA GLU A 11 9.41 -2.01 -3.02
C GLU A 11 8.24 -1.94 -2.04
N TRP A 12 7.11 -2.52 -2.41
CA TRP A 12 5.94 -2.58 -1.55
C TRP A 12 6.22 -3.36 -0.25
N HIS A 13 7.03 -4.40 -0.32
CA HIS A 13 7.44 -5.14 0.89
C HIS A 13 8.18 -4.24 1.88
N ILE A 14 9.09 -3.42 1.38
CA ILE A 14 9.87 -2.50 2.21
C ILE A 14 8.99 -1.42 2.83
N ILE A 15 8.20 -0.75 1.99
CA ILE A 15 7.37 0.36 2.48
C ILE A 15 6.31 -0.12 3.47
N SER A 16 5.75 -1.31 3.26
CA SER A 16 4.78 -1.91 4.19
C SER A 16 5.39 -2.17 5.56
N CYS A 17 6.65 -2.63 5.57
CA CYS A 17 7.39 -2.85 6.80
C CYS A 17 7.58 -1.53 7.56
N LEU A 18 7.92 -0.46 6.85
CA LEU A 18 8.11 0.86 7.45
C LEU A 18 6.80 1.44 8.01
N TRP A 19 5.67 1.23 7.33
CA TRP A 19 4.38 1.71 7.82
C TRP A 19 3.97 1.03 9.12
N ARG A 20 4.39 -0.23 9.31
CA ARG A 20 4.11 -0.93 10.56
C ARG A 20 4.97 -0.41 11.69
N ARG A 21 6.21 -0.08 11.40
CA ARG A 21 7.14 0.43 12.40
C ARG A 21 8.29 1.18 11.71
N GLN A 22 8.46 2.45 12.04
CA GLN A 22 9.58 3.25 11.55
C GLN A 22 10.12 4.17 12.64
N PRO A 23 11.40 4.56 12.55
CA PRO A 23 12.33 4.14 11.51
C PRO A 23 12.81 2.72 11.70
N ARG A 24 13.33 2.13 10.61
CA ARG A 24 14.03 0.85 10.66
C ARG A 24 15.40 1.03 10.02
N THR A 25 16.41 0.37 10.57
CA THR A 25 17.72 0.37 9.92
C THR A 25 17.71 -0.60 8.75
N ILE A 26 18.71 -0.48 7.86
CA ILE A 26 18.87 -1.41 6.74
C ILE A 26 18.96 -2.84 7.22
N MET A 27 19.72 -3.07 8.31
CA MET A 27 19.87 -4.42 8.89
C MET A 27 18.56 -4.94 9.46
N GLN A 28 17.79 -4.07 10.11
CA GLN A 28 16.47 -4.46 10.63
C GLN A 28 15.49 -4.82 9.52
N LEU A 29 15.48 -4.03 8.43
CA LEU A 29 14.64 -4.32 7.27
C LEU A 29 15.03 -5.66 6.63
N THR A 30 16.33 -5.89 6.49
CA THR A 30 16.84 -7.15 5.94
C THR A 30 16.37 -8.33 6.76
N ARG A 31 16.45 -8.21 8.07
CA ARG A 31 16.03 -9.27 9.00
C ARG A 31 14.52 -9.47 8.96
N ASP A 32 13.76 -8.37 9.00
CA ASP A 32 12.29 -8.43 9.02
C ASP A 32 11.72 -9.07 7.77
N LEU A 33 12.37 -8.86 6.62
CA LEU A 33 11.87 -9.32 5.33
C LEU A 33 12.51 -10.63 4.87
N HIS A 34 13.50 -11.14 5.60
CA HIS A 34 14.26 -12.30 5.17
C HIS A 34 13.41 -13.54 4.95
N ASP A 35 12.50 -13.83 5.87
CA ASP A 35 11.69 -15.06 5.81
C ASP A 35 10.76 -15.09 4.59
N GLU A 36 10.20 -13.95 4.22
CA GLU A 36 9.25 -13.93 3.09
C GLU A 36 9.92 -13.64 1.74
N THR A 37 11.08 -12.98 1.72
CA THR A 37 11.72 -12.57 0.46
C THR A 37 13.04 -13.27 0.18
N GLY A 38 13.74 -13.72 1.21
CA GLY A 38 15.08 -14.29 1.06
C GLY A 38 16.13 -13.27 0.67
N TRP A 39 15.81 -11.99 0.73
CA TRP A 39 16.75 -10.93 0.30
C TRP A 39 17.95 -10.81 1.22
N THR A 40 19.09 -10.51 0.59
CA THR A 40 20.29 -10.13 1.30
C THR A 40 20.29 -8.63 1.56
N LYS A 41 21.21 -8.19 2.42
CA LYS A 41 21.45 -6.77 2.67
C LYS A 41 21.67 -5.99 1.37
N TYR A 42 22.37 -6.58 0.43
CA TYR A 42 22.69 -5.91 -0.84
C TYR A 42 21.45 -5.66 -1.69
N THR A 43 20.53 -6.61 -1.70
CA THR A 43 19.25 -6.45 -2.40
C THR A 43 18.44 -5.32 -1.78
N VAL A 44 18.37 -5.29 -0.44
CA VAL A 44 17.64 -4.25 0.29
C VAL A 44 18.24 -2.88 0.00
N ILE A 45 19.57 -2.76 0.03
CA ILE A 45 20.26 -1.50 -0.27
C ILE A 45 19.95 -1.03 -1.69
N ALA A 46 19.98 -1.93 -2.68
CA ALA A 46 19.68 -1.58 -4.05
C ALA A 46 18.26 -1.06 -4.22
N LEU A 47 17.30 -1.72 -3.57
CA LEU A 47 15.90 -1.28 -3.60
C LEU A 47 15.73 0.09 -2.93
N LEU A 48 16.38 0.29 -1.79
CA LEU A 48 16.31 1.56 -1.07
C LEU A 48 16.89 2.72 -1.86
N LYS A 49 17.97 2.48 -2.60
CA LYS A 49 18.55 3.53 -3.46
C LYS A 49 17.55 3.96 -4.53
N ARG A 50 16.87 3.00 -5.14
CA ARG A 50 15.85 3.28 -6.14
C ARG A 50 14.67 4.03 -5.53
N MET A 51 14.22 3.60 -4.36
CA MET A 51 13.11 4.24 -3.65
C MET A 51 13.47 5.67 -3.22
N GLN A 52 14.71 5.87 -2.77
CA GLN A 52 15.19 7.20 -2.41
C GLN A 52 15.20 8.12 -3.63
N ALA A 53 15.66 7.62 -4.77
CA ALA A 53 15.68 8.39 -6.01
C ALA A 53 14.27 8.77 -6.46
N LYS A 54 13.29 7.91 -6.20
CA LYS A 54 11.88 8.18 -6.52
C LYS A 54 11.19 9.07 -5.47
N GLY A 55 11.83 9.27 -4.32
CA GLY A 55 11.26 10.07 -3.24
C GLY A 55 10.30 9.33 -2.33
N THR A 56 10.28 7.99 -2.37
CA THR A 56 9.35 7.21 -1.55
C THR A 56 9.89 6.90 -0.16
N VAL A 57 11.20 6.96 0.03
CA VAL A 57 11.84 6.81 1.33
C VAL A 57 12.92 7.88 1.51
N ARG A 58 13.28 8.12 2.77
CA ARG A 58 14.37 8.99 3.17
C ARG A 58 15.33 8.18 4.03
N LEU A 59 16.63 8.31 3.75
CA LEU A 59 17.68 7.65 4.49
C LEU A 59 18.44 8.66 5.33
N GLU A 60 18.63 8.38 6.61
CA GLU A 60 19.41 9.22 7.51
C GLU A 60 20.46 8.39 8.22
N ALA A 61 21.72 8.79 8.07
CA ALA A 61 22.81 8.16 8.80
C ALA A 61 22.74 8.56 10.26
N GLU A 62 22.85 7.59 11.14
CA GLU A 62 22.89 7.79 12.58
C GLU A 62 23.94 6.85 13.17
N GLY A 63 25.11 7.41 13.47
CA GLY A 63 26.24 6.60 13.87
C GLY A 63 26.68 5.67 12.75
N ARG A 64 26.73 4.38 13.03
CA ARG A 64 27.09 3.36 12.04
C ARG A 64 25.88 2.82 11.29
N ALA A 65 24.68 3.16 11.74
CA ALA A 65 23.46 2.66 11.15
C ALA A 65 22.86 3.70 10.23
N THR A 66 22.04 3.26 9.27
CA THR A 66 21.26 4.14 8.42
C THR A 66 19.79 3.88 8.69
N ASN A 67 19.08 4.90 9.18
CA ASN A 67 17.65 4.80 9.43
C ASN A 67 16.88 5.11 8.16
N VAL A 68 15.82 4.36 7.93
CA VAL A 68 14.96 4.50 6.75
C VAL A 68 13.59 4.96 7.21
N TYR A 69 13.09 6.00 6.55
CA TYR A 69 11.76 6.58 6.82
C TYR A 69 10.92 6.54 5.55
N ALA A 70 9.65 6.19 5.70
CA ALA A 70 8.69 6.28 4.60
C ALA A 70 8.38 7.76 4.33
N GLN A 71 8.39 8.16 3.06
CA GLN A 71 8.05 9.52 2.61
C GLN A 71 6.67 9.58 1.97
N VAL A 72 5.97 8.45 1.89
CA VAL A 72 4.61 8.39 1.35
C VAL A 72 3.71 7.76 2.41
N SER A 73 2.47 8.24 2.50
CA SER A 73 1.52 7.68 3.44
C SER A 73 0.92 6.38 2.90
N ARG A 74 0.58 5.47 3.81
CA ARG A 74 -0.07 4.23 3.45
C ARG A 74 -1.41 4.50 2.76
N GLU A 75 -2.18 5.43 3.31
CA GLU A 75 -3.48 5.80 2.76
C GLU A 75 -3.39 6.25 1.31
N ARG A 76 -2.49 7.17 1.02
CA ARG A 76 -2.30 7.69 -0.33
C ARG A 76 -1.82 6.60 -1.29
N ALA A 77 -0.85 5.79 -0.87
CA ALA A 77 -0.32 4.72 -1.70
C ALA A 77 -1.39 3.67 -2.01
N CYS A 78 -2.18 3.28 -1.01
CA CYS A 78 -3.26 2.32 -1.19
C CYS A 78 -4.34 2.86 -2.14
N THR A 79 -4.69 4.14 -2.00
CA THR A 79 -5.67 4.78 -2.86
C THR A 79 -5.21 4.75 -4.32
N GLU A 80 -3.96 5.12 -4.57
CA GLU A 80 -3.42 5.11 -5.94
C GLU A 80 -3.36 3.72 -6.53
N GLN A 81 -2.94 2.73 -5.75
CA GLN A 81 -2.90 1.34 -6.22
C GLN A 81 -4.30 0.82 -6.52
N THR A 82 -5.27 1.17 -5.69
CA THR A 82 -6.67 0.79 -5.90
C THR A 82 -7.19 1.37 -7.21
N HIS A 83 -6.96 2.65 -7.48
CA HIS A 83 -7.36 3.30 -8.73
C HIS A 83 -6.71 2.65 -9.94
N THR A 84 -5.42 2.35 -9.84
CA THR A 84 -4.68 1.71 -10.93
C THR A 84 -5.27 0.33 -11.23
N LEU A 85 -5.54 -0.46 -10.20
CA LEU A 85 -6.13 -1.79 -10.35
C LEU A 85 -7.52 -1.72 -10.98
N LEU A 86 -8.36 -0.83 -10.49
CA LEU A 86 -9.72 -0.65 -11.02
C LEU A 86 -9.71 -0.27 -12.49
N ASN A 87 -8.86 0.69 -12.86
CA ASN A 87 -8.78 1.16 -14.24
C ASN A 87 -8.23 0.09 -15.18
N ARG A 88 -7.22 -0.64 -14.72
CA ARG A 88 -6.58 -1.65 -15.55
C ARG A 88 -7.42 -2.90 -15.74
N LEU A 89 -8.06 -3.38 -14.69
CA LEU A 89 -8.75 -4.68 -14.71
C LEU A 89 -10.27 -4.58 -14.82
N PHE A 90 -10.87 -3.48 -14.39
CA PHE A 90 -12.32 -3.36 -14.27
C PHE A 90 -12.87 -2.09 -14.91
N ASP A 91 -12.12 -1.46 -15.79
CA ASP A 91 -12.53 -0.23 -16.47
C ASP A 91 -13.07 0.87 -15.54
N GLY A 92 -12.49 0.93 -14.34
CA GLY A 92 -12.88 1.92 -13.34
C GLY A 92 -14.16 1.61 -12.57
N LYS A 93 -14.74 0.40 -12.76
CA LYS A 93 -16.01 0.03 -12.16
C LYS A 93 -15.85 -0.75 -10.86
N VAL A 94 -16.16 -0.11 -9.75
CA VAL A 94 -16.10 -0.75 -8.42
C VAL A 94 -17.06 -1.94 -8.34
N SER A 95 -18.25 -1.82 -8.95
CA SER A 95 -19.23 -2.92 -8.95
C SER A 95 -18.68 -4.19 -9.59
N ALA A 96 -17.86 -4.04 -10.65
CA ALA A 96 -17.25 -5.19 -11.32
C ALA A 96 -16.24 -5.89 -10.40
N LEU A 97 -15.46 -5.11 -9.64
CA LEU A 97 -14.54 -5.67 -8.66
C LEU A 97 -15.29 -6.45 -7.58
N VAL A 98 -16.35 -5.87 -7.04
CA VAL A 98 -17.16 -6.51 -5.99
C VAL A 98 -17.81 -7.81 -6.52
N CYS A 99 -18.35 -7.78 -7.74
CA CYS A 99 -18.91 -8.98 -8.37
C CYS A 99 -17.88 -10.09 -8.49
N ASN A 100 -16.67 -9.74 -8.90
CA ASN A 100 -15.58 -10.72 -9.01
C ASN A 100 -15.31 -11.40 -7.67
N MET A 101 -15.24 -10.61 -6.59
CA MET A 101 -14.98 -11.14 -5.25
C MET A 101 -16.14 -12.01 -4.74
N VAL A 102 -17.39 -11.60 -5.01
CA VAL A 102 -18.57 -12.38 -4.59
C VAL A 102 -18.66 -13.70 -5.34
N ASP A 103 -18.43 -13.69 -6.67
CA ASP A 103 -18.51 -14.89 -7.50
C ASP A 103 -17.46 -15.92 -7.11
N ARG A 104 -16.32 -15.49 -6.60
CA ARG A 104 -15.28 -16.40 -6.13
C ARG A 104 -15.50 -16.83 -4.68
N GLN A 105 -16.55 -16.38 -4.05
CA GLN A 105 -16.88 -16.70 -2.66
C GLN A 105 -15.77 -16.31 -1.67
N GLU A 106 -15.10 -15.21 -1.96
CA GLU A 106 -14.04 -14.69 -1.09
C GLU A 106 -14.58 -13.79 0.01
N LEU A 107 -15.87 -13.46 -0.05
CA LEU A 107 -16.52 -12.61 0.97
C LEU A 107 -17.34 -13.48 1.91
N SER A 108 -17.08 -13.33 3.20
CA SER A 108 -17.87 -13.99 4.23
C SER A 108 -19.21 -13.27 4.39
N SER A 109 -20.16 -13.93 5.08
CA SER A 109 -21.43 -13.31 5.44
C SER A 109 -21.23 -12.01 6.21
N GLU A 110 -20.26 -12.01 7.12
CA GLU A 110 -19.92 -10.84 7.94
C GLU A 110 -19.39 -9.68 7.07
N GLU A 111 -18.53 -9.99 6.12
CA GLU A 111 -18.00 -8.97 5.21
C GLU A 111 -19.08 -8.39 4.31
N LEU A 112 -20.01 -9.22 3.84
CA LEU A 112 -21.15 -8.78 3.06
C LEU A 112 -22.03 -7.81 3.86
N ASP A 113 -22.24 -8.08 5.15
CA ASP A 113 -22.98 -7.20 6.04
C ASP A 113 -22.25 -5.88 6.24
N GLU A 114 -20.94 -5.90 6.40
CA GLU A 114 -20.11 -4.71 6.52
C GLU A 114 -20.20 -3.85 5.25
N LEU A 115 -20.11 -4.48 4.08
CA LEU A 115 -20.23 -3.79 2.81
C LEU A 115 -21.61 -3.15 2.64
N SER A 116 -22.66 -3.86 3.03
CA SER A 116 -24.03 -3.33 2.98
C SER A 116 -24.16 -2.08 3.84
N ALA A 117 -23.57 -2.10 5.04
CA ALA A 117 -23.58 -0.95 5.94
C ALA A 117 -22.81 0.24 5.36
N ILE A 118 -21.66 -0.01 4.76
CA ILE A 118 -20.85 1.04 4.12
C ILE A 118 -21.62 1.68 2.96
N ILE A 119 -22.27 0.87 2.13
CA ILE A 119 -23.05 1.35 1.00
C ILE A 119 -24.25 2.18 1.48
N ALA A 120 -24.95 1.71 2.50
CA ALA A 120 -26.08 2.43 3.06
C ALA A 120 -25.69 3.80 3.58
N ARG A 121 -24.55 3.87 4.28
CA ARG A 121 -24.01 5.11 4.80
C ARG A 121 -23.61 6.08 3.67
N ALA A 122 -22.97 5.55 2.64
CA ALA A 122 -22.55 6.33 1.48
C ALA A 122 -23.76 6.95 0.76
N LYS A 123 -24.86 6.18 0.62
CA LYS A 123 -26.09 6.67 0.02
C LYS A 123 -26.70 7.81 0.85
N GLU A 124 -26.67 7.67 2.16
CA GLU A 124 -27.23 8.69 3.07
C GLU A 124 -26.42 9.99 2.97
N GLU A 125 -25.09 9.88 2.96
CA GLU A 125 -24.21 11.04 2.81
C GLU A 125 -24.42 11.75 1.49
N GLN A 126 -24.66 11.02 0.41
CA GLN A 126 -24.95 11.62 -0.90
C GLN A 126 -26.28 12.37 -0.89
N ARG A 127 -27.31 11.83 -0.23
CA ARG A 127 -28.59 12.51 -0.10
C ARG A 127 -28.45 13.80 0.69
N GLU A 128 -27.69 13.79 1.77
CA GLU A 128 -27.45 14.98 2.57
C GLU A 128 -26.68 16.04 1.79
N GLY A 129 -25.72 15.60 0.98
CA GLY A 129 -24.94 16.51 0.14
C GLY A 129 -25.72 17.17 -0.98
N GLU A 130 -26.85 16.58 -1.39
CA GLU A 130 -27.70 17.10 -2.46
C GLU A 130 -28.76 18.12 -1.99
N ARG A 131 -28.87 18.32 -0.66
CA ARG A 131 -29.85 19.28 -0.10
C ARG A 131 -29.30 20.69 -0.09
#